data_252ea3fc21acc5418ddb45cda9a23f7c
#
_entry.id   252ea3fc21acc5418ddb45cda9a23f7c
#
_cell.length_a   1.000
_cell.length_b   1.000
_cell.length_c   1.000
_cell.angle_alpha   90.00
_cell.angle_beta   90.00
_cell.angle_gamma   90.00
#
_symmetry.space_group_name_H-M   'P 1'
#
loop_
_entity.id
_entity.type
_entity.pdbx_description
1 polymer ?
#
loop_
_entity_poly.entity_id
_entity_poly.type
_entity_poly.pdbx_seq_one_letter_code
_entity_poly.pdbx_strand_id
1 'polypeptide(L)'
;AMVYPKVLSVIAIVVIAFMMTFIVPNFVAMFKNIGGQLPLPTRILLWISNLFKNPWFLASLAIIIPASVYSFRKFKKSDKGRYFISWISLKLPVIGKNTRKLIASRFSRSLGLLLRTGVSLIQSLEVVENVLGNVIVSKALEKVKEDIKRGSGLAEPLEGIGIFPLMVNHMISIGEEAGSLDSIVEKVADFYDDELDASISKMVTMLEPLMIVVIALMVGGIVIAMILPVFSMYKGLR
;
A
#
# COMPACT_ATOMS: atom_id res chain seq x y z
N ALA A 1 -12.52 -5.65 -4.13
CA ALA A 1 -11.92 -6.12 -2.88
C ALA A 1 -11.74 -5.02 -1.81
N MET A 2 -11.43 -3.75 -2.15
CA MET A 2 -11.14 -2.65 -1.19
C MET A 2 -12.37 -1.88 -0.66
N VAL A 3 -13.59 -2.24 -1.04
CA VAL A 3 -14.81 -1.51 -0.62
C VAL A 3 -15.11 -1.72 0.87
N TYR A 4 -15.11 -2.97 1.32
CA TYR A 4 -15.40 -3.33 2.71
C TYR A 4 -14.45 -2.67 3.73
N PRO A 5 -13.10 -2.74 3.60
CA PRO A 5 -12.19 -2.04 4.51
C PRO A 5 -12.39 -0.53 4.54
N LYS A 6 -12.73 0.09 3.41
CA LYS A 6 -13.02 1.53 3.35
C LYS A 6 -14.28 1.89 4.14
N VAL A 7 -15.37 1.15 3.93
CA VAL A 7 -16.64 1.38 4.65
C VAL A 7 -16.43 1.21 6.15
N LEU A 8 -15.77 0.13 6.57
CA LEU A 8 -15.47 -0.11 7.98
C LEU A 8 -14.60 0.98 8.59
N SER A 9 -13.57 1.45 7.86
CA SER A 9 -12.74 2.58 8.30
C SER A 9 -13.54 3.87 8.49
N VAL A 10 -14.44 4.19 7.56
CA VAL A 10 -15.27 5.39 7.64
C VAL A 10 -16.20 5.30 8.84
N ILE A 11 -16.88 4.17 9.05
CA ILE A 11 -17.75 3.95 10.20
C ILE A 11 -16.97 4.11 11.51
N ALA A 12 -15.78 3.48 11.61
CA ALA A 12 -14.94 3.58 12.79
C ALA A 12 -14.52 5.03 13.09
N ILE A 13 -14.09 5.78 12.07
CA ILE A 13 -13.72 7.19 12.20
C ILE A 13 -14.91 8.02 12.68
N VAL A 14 -16.10 7.82 12.11
CA VAL A 14 -17.32 8.54 12.50
C VAL A 14 -17.70 8.24 13.96
N VAL A 15 -17.65 6.98 14.37
CA VAL A 15 -17.95 6.58 15.76
C VAL A 15 -16.95 7.19 16.74
N ILE A 16 -15.65 7.11 16.44
CA ILE A 16 -14.60 7.69 17.30
C ILE A 16 -14.75 9.21 17.37
N ALA A 17 -14.97 9.88 16.24
CA ALA A 17 -15.19 11.32 16.20
C ALA A 17 -16.42 11.73 17.02
N PHE A 18 -17.51 10.99 16.92
CA PHE A 18 -18.72 11.21 17.71
C PHE A 18 -18.43 11.05 19.23
N MET A 19 -17.76 9.96 19.61
CA MET A 19 -17.38 9.74 21.00
C MET A 19 -16.50 10.87 21.54
N MET A 20 -15.48 11.29 20.77
CA MET A 20 -14.54 12.36 21.18
C MET A 20 -15.20 13.73 21.25
N THR A 21 -16.17 14.02 20.37
CA THR A 21 -16.79 15.34 20.28
C THR A 21 -17.93 15.52 21.28
N PHE A 22 -18.71 14.47 21.51
CA PHE A 22 -19.93 14.55 22.34
C PHE A 22 -19.81 13.78 23.66
N ILE A 23 -19.40 12.53 23.65
CA ILE A 23 -19.46 11.66 24.83
C ILE A 23 -18.38 12.04 25.84
N VAL A 24 -17.12 12.08 25.41
CA VAL A 24 -15.97 12.36 26.28
C VAL A 24 -16.10 13.71 27.01
N PRO A 25 -16.43 14.83 26.33
CA PRO A 25 -16.56 16.12 27.04
C PRO A 25 -17.70 16.18 28.05
N ASN A 26 -18.85 15.59 27.72
CA ASN A 26 -20.00 15.57 28.65
C ASN A 26 -19.68 14.77 29.89
N PHE A 27 -19.02 13.62 29.72
CA PHE A 27 -18.60 12.79 30.84
C PHE A 27 -17.60 13.53 31.75
N VAL A 28 -16.63 14.22 31.17
CA VAL A 28 -15.63 14.98 31.93
C VAL A 28 -16.23 16.22 32.62
N ALA A 29 -17.17 16.91 31.96
CA ALA A 29 -17.89 18.02 32.60
C ALA A 29 -18.61 17.56 33.88
N MET A 30 -19.26 16.39 33.80
CA MET A 30 -19.93 15.76 34.95
C MET A 30 -18.93 15.48 36.10
N PHE A 31 -17.72 15.01 35.79
CA PHE A 31 -16.68 14.74 36.79
C PHE A 31 -16.07 16.01 37.42
N LYS A 32 -15.87 17.06 36.62
CA LYS A 32 -15.34 18.34 37.13
C LYS A 32 -16.27 18.97 38.16
N ASN A 33 -17.58 18.82 38.00
CA ASN A 33 -18.58 19.33 38.92
C ASN A 33 -18.55 18.63 40.29
N ILE A 34 -17.97 17.46 40.40
CA ILE A 34 -17.88 16.66 41.61
C ILE A 34 -16.52 16.88 42.35
N GLY A 35 -15.61 17.72 41.81
CA GLY A 35 -14.33 18.08 42.41
C GLY A 35 -13.22 17.03 42.34
N GLY A 36 -13.38 15.96 41.57
CA GLY A 36 -12.40 14.89 41.43
C GLY A 36 -11.19 15.24 40.52
N GLN A 37 -10.01 14.80 40.92
CA GLN A 37 -8.81 14.90 40.07
C GLN A 37 -8.89 13.84 38.94
N LEU A 38 -8.72 14.29 37.69
CA LEU A 38 -8.76 13.41 36.52
C LEU A 38 -7.45 12.60 36.41
N PRO A 39 -7.52 11.26 36.27
CA PRO A 39 -6.37 10.42 36.01
C PRO A 39 -5.67 10.78 34.66
N LEU A 40 -4.38 10.42 34.54
CA LEU A 40 -3.57 10.71 33.35
C LEU A 40 -4.20 10.25 32.04
N PRO A 41 -4.73 9.02 31.92
CA PRO A 41 -5.37 8.58 30.65
C PRO A 41 -6.55 9.45 30.24
N THR A 42 -7.36 9.89 31.21
CA THR A 42 -8.51 10.78 30.96
C THR A 42 -8.08 12.18 30.55
N ARG A 43 -6.96 12.70 31.08
CA ARG A 43 -6.39 13.98 30.65
C ARG A 43 -5.87 13.93 29.22
N ILE A 44 -5.19 12.85 28.83
CA ILE A 44 -4.71 12.64 27.44
C ILE A 44 -5.91 12.59 26.50
N LEU A 45 -6.95 11.84 26.85
CA LEU A 45 -8.17 11.74 26.07
C LEU A 45 -8.83 13.10 25.85
N LEU A 46 -8.92 13.92 26.91
CA LEU A 46 -9.42 15.29 26.85
C LEU A 46 -8.59 16.18 25.95
N TRP A 47 -7.28 16.09 26.05
CA TRP A 47 -6.38 16.87 25.20
C TRP A 47 -6.63 16.56 23.72
N ILE A 48 -6.73 15.27 23.37
CA ILE A 48 -7.08 14.82 22.03
C ILE A 48 -8.48 15.33 21.62
N SER A 49 -9.48 15.18 22.49
CA SER A 49 -10.84 15.67 22.22
C SER A 49 -10.88 17.19 21.95
N ASN A 50 -10.13 17.98 22.71
CA ASN A 50 -10.05 19.42 22.52
C ASN A 50 -9.34 19.80 21.19
N LEU A 51 -8.39 18.99 20.71
CA LEU A 51 -7.80 19.19 19.38
C LEU A 51 -8.87 19.09 18.28
N PHE A 52 -9.75 18.09 18.36
CA PHE A 52 -10.85 17.93 17.40
C PHE A 52 -11.91 19.03 17.47
N LYS A 53 -12.04 19.72 18.59
CA LYS A 53 -12.97 20.87 18.76
C LYS A 53 -12.35 22.20 18.35
N ASN A 54 -11.03 22.28 18.23
CA ASN A 54 -10.35 23.51 17.88
C ASN A 54 -10.46 23.80 16.38
N PRO A 55 -11.16 24.87 15.96
CA PRO A 55 -11.33 25.19 14.55
C PRO A 55 -10.01 25.47 13.82
N TRP A 56 -9.02 26.01 14.54
CA TRP A 56 -7.69 26.25 13.98
C TRP A 56 -6.93 24.96 13.70
N PHE A 57 -7.12 23.93 14.54
CA PHE A 57 -6.54 22.60 14.30
C PHE A 57 -7.19 21.96 13.07
N LEU A 58 -8.52 22.02 12.96
CA LEU A 58 -9.22 21.48 11.78
C LEU A 58 -8.85 22.25 10.51
N ALA A 59 -8.73 23.57 10.57
CA ALA A 59 -8.26 24.39 9.45
C ALA A 59 -6.81 24.02 9.04
N SER A 60 -5.92 23.85 10.02
CA SER A 60 -4.53 23.40 9.74
C SER A 60 -4.50 22.04 9.06
N LEU A 61 -5.31 21.09 9.50
CA LEU A 61 -5.42 19.76 8.91
C LEU A 61 -5.96 19.83 7.47
N ALA A 62 -6.97 20.68 7.25
CA ALA A 62 -7.55 20.92 5.93
C ALA A 62 -6.56 21.54 4.92
N ILE A 63 -5.52 22.22 5.40
CA ILE A 63 -4.44 22.79 4.55
C ILE A 63 -3.29 21.79 4.42
N ILE A 64 -2.85 21.17 5.52
CA ILE A 64 -1.69 20.28 5.54
C ILE A 64 -1.93 19.02 4.69
N ILE A 65 -3.14 18.42 4.76
CA ILE A 65 -3.44 17.20 3.99
C ILE A 65 -3.35 17.46 2.48
N PRO A 66 -4.04 18.44 1.87
CA PRO A 66 -3.88 18.73 0.44
C PRO A 66 -2.46 19.15 0.05
N ALA A 67 -1.78 19.95 0.90
CA ALA A 67 -0.41 20.39 0.66
C ALA A 67 0.57 19.20 0.65
N SER A 68 0.44 18.25 1.58
CA SER A 68 1.25 17.03 1.61
C SER A 68 0.99 16.14 0.40
N VAL A 69 -0.28 15.96 0.01
CA VAL A 69 -0.66 15.21 -1.21
C VAL A 69 -0.08 15.88 -2.46
N TYR A 70 -0.15 17.21 -2.56
CA TYR A 70 0.42 17.96 -3.68
C TYR A 70 1.94 17.82 -3.73
N SER A 71 2.63 18.00 -2.60
CA SER A 71 4.09 17.83 -2.49
C SER A 71 4.52 16.41 -2.84
N PHE A 72 3.79 15.40 -2.35
CA PHE A 72 4.06 13.99 -2.68
C PHE A 72 3.85 13.70 -4.17
N ARG A 73 2.79 14.25 -4.79
CA ARG A 73 2.54 14.12 -6.24
C ARG A 73 3.64 14.79 -7.05
N LYS A 74 4.12 15.96 -6.62
CA LYS A 74 5.24 16.67 -7.27
C LYS A 74 6.55 15.87 -7.13
N PHE A 75 6.83 15.35 -5.94
CA PHE A 75 7.98 14.48 -5.69
C PHE A 75 7.94 13.22 -6.57
N LYS A 76 6.77 12.57 -6.66
CA LYS A 76 6.57 11.38 -7.51
C LYS A 76 6.80 11.64 -9.00
N LYS A 77 6.63 12.88 -9.47
CA LYS A 77 6.90 13.27 -10.87
C LYS A 77 8.39 13.59 -11.14
N SER A 78 9.18 13.89 -10.11
CA SER A 78 10.61 14.15 -10.21
C SER A 78 11.37 12.85 -10.51
N ASP A 79 12.49 12.94 -11.28
CA ASP A 79 13.32 11.78 -11.61
C ASP A 79 13.87 11.09 -10.36
N LYS A 80 14.32 11.87 -9.38
CA LYS A 80 14.77 11.33 -8.07
C LYS A 80 13.65 10.63 -7.32
N GLY A 81 12.43 11.20 -7.34
CA GLY A 81 11.27 10.62 -6.69
C GLY A 81 10.81 9.33 -7.38
N ARG A 82 10.79 9.30 -8.71
CA ARG A 82 10.47 8.10 -9.50
C ARG A 82 11.44 6.96 -9.20
N TYR A 83 12.74 7.27 -9.19
CA TYR A 83 13.76 6.27 -8.85
C TYR A 83 13.61 5.75 -7.43
N PHE A 84 13.43 6.63 -6.45
CA PHE A 84 13.27 6.27 -5.04
C PHE A 84 12.03 5.39 -4.80
N ILE A 85 10.89 5.76 -5.39
CA ILE A 85 9.65 4.98 -5.29
C ILE A 85 9.81 3.60 -5.97
N SER A 86 10.46 3.57 -7.15
CA SER A 86 10.75 2.32 -7.86
C SER A 86 11.64 1.39 -7.03
N TRP A 87 12.65 1.96 -6.36
CA TRP A 87 13.57 1.20 -5.51
C TRP A 87 12.86 0.65 -4.26
N ILE A 88 12.10 1.48 -3.55
CA ILE A 88 11.33 1.06 -2.37
C ILE A 88 10.32 -0.02 -2.75
N SER A 89 9.60 0.17 -3.86
CA SER A 89 8.57 -0.79 -4.31
C SER A 89 9.13 -2.18 -4.59
N LEU A 90 10.40 -2.29 -4.97
CA LEU A 90 11.06 -3.58 -5.20
C LEU A 90 11.69 -4.18 -3.93
N LYS A 91 12.07 -3.34 -2.96
CA LYS A 91 12.88 -3.76 -1.80
C LYS A 91 12.06 -4.13 -0.56
N LEU A 92 10.87 -3.56 -0.39
CA LEU A 92 10.01 -3.85 0.75
C LEU A 92 9.53 -5.32 0.73
N PRO A 93 9.60 -6.06 1.87
CA PRO A 93 9.43 -7.52 1.88
C PRO A 93 8.05 -7.99 1.38
N VAL A 94 6.96 -7.29 1.69
CA VAL A 94 5.60 -7.65 1.25
C VAL A 94 5.27 -6.99 -0.09
N ILE A 95 5.54 -5.69 -0.22
CA ILE A 95 5.24 -4.92 -1.42
C ILE A 95 6.13 -5.36 -2.59
N GLY A 96 7.41 -5.65 -2.33
CA GLY A 96 8.37 -6.04 -3.36
C GLY A 96 8.01 -7.35 -4.04
N LYS A 97 7.53 -8.35 -3.28
CA LYS A 97 7.04 -9.60 -3.86
C LYS A 97 5.87 -9.36 -4.82
N ASN A 98 4.90 -8.56 -4.42
CA ASN A 98 3.75 -8.24 -5.26
C ASN A 98 4.11 -7.32 -6.43
N THR A 99 5.05 -6.38 -6.23
CA THR A 99 5.57 -5.55 -7.33
C THR A 99 6.26 -6.39 -8.38
N ARG A 100 7.06 -7.39 -8.01
CA ARG A 100 7.71 -8.30 -8.96
C ARG A 100 6.69 -9.14 -9.73
N LYS A 101 5.63 -9.65 -9.07
CA LYS A 101 4.52 -10.34 -9.74
C LYS A 101 3.79 -9.42 -10.74
N LEU A 102 3.51 -8.17 -10.34
CA LEU A 102 2.88 -7.17 -11.20
C LEU A 102 3.75 -6.85 -12.43
N ILE A 103 5.06 -6.69 -12.23
CA ILE A 103 6.02 -6.46 -13.33
C ILE A 103 6.05 -7.68 -14.25
N ALA A 104 6.08 -8.90 -13.70
CA ALA A 104 6.06 -10.15 -14.47
C ALA A 104 4.77 -10.27 -15.30
N SER A 105 3.60 -10.07 -14.70
CA SER A 105 2.31 -10.07 -15.39
C SER A 105 2.28 -9.05 -16.53
N ARG A 106 2.59 -7.78 -16.26
CA ARG A 106 2.57 -6.71 -17.26
C ARG A 106 3.58 -6.93 -18.37
N PHE A 107 4.79 -7.35 -18.03
CA PHE A 107 5.85 -7.69 -18.99
C PHE A 107 5.36 -8.80 -19.93
N SER A 108 4.93 -9.93 -19.37
CA SER A 108 4.50 -11.08 -20.14
C SER A 108 3.25 -10.79 -20.97
N ARG A 109 2.25 -10.10 -20.39
CA ARG A 109 1.03 -9.72 -21.11
C ARG A 109 1.32 -8.80 -22.29
N SER A 110 2.11 -7.75 -22.09
CA SER A 110 2.44 -6.80 -23.15
C SER A 110 3.34 -7.42 -24.21
N LEU A 111 4.35 -8.20 -23.79
CA LEU A 111 5.26 -8.89 -24.71
C LEU A 111 4.50 -9.91 -25.55
N GLY A 112 3.69 -10.78 -24.95
CA GLY A 112 2.92 -11.80 -25.65
C GLY A 112 1.95 -11.21 -26.67
N LEU A 113 1.24 -10.12 -26.30
CA LEU A 113 0.35 -9.42 -27.22
C LEU A 113 1.11 -8.88 -28.45
N LEU A 114 2.25 -8.23 -28.25
CA LEU A 114 3.04 -7.65 -29.33
C LEU A 114 3.66 -8.71 -30.23
N LEU A 115 4.23 -9.78 -29.68
CA LEU A 115 4.79 -10.88 -30.45
C LEU A 115 3.73 -11.59 -31.30
N ARG A 116 2.54 -11.81 -30.73
CA ARG A 116 1.41 -12.42 -31.44
C ARG A 116 0.91 -11.56 -32.60
N THR A 117 1.04 -10.26 -32.53
CA THR A 117 0.71 -9.32 -33.63
C THR A 117 1.84 -9.19 -34.65
N GLY A 118 2.93 -9.94 -34.52
CA GLY A 118 4.06 -9.95 -35.46
C GLY A 118 5.07 -8.83 -35.25
N VAL A 119 4.98 -8.11 -34.13
CA VAL A 119 5.99 -7.09 -33.77
C VAL A 119 7.29 -7.78 -33.39
N SER A 120 8.43 -7.28 -33.88
CA SER A 120 9.74 -7.85 -33.55
C SER A 120 10.04 -7.79 -32.06
N LEU A 121 10.84 -8.73 -31.53
CA LEU A 121 11.17 -8.82 -30.10
C LEU A 121 11.76 -7.51 -29.56
N ILE A 122 12.69 -6.88 -30.30
CA ILE A 122 13.33 -5.63 -29.88
C ILE A 122 12.31 -4.49 -29.78
N GLN A 123 11.46 -4.34 -30.78
CA GLN A 123 10.40 -3.31 -30.77
C GLN A 123 9.38 -3.58 -29.67
N SER A 124 9.04 -4.85 -29.44
CA SER A 124 8.16 -5.23 -28.34
C SER A 124 8.74 -4.83 -26.98
N LEU A 125 10.03 -5.07 -26.75
CA LEU A 125 10.70 -4.67 -25.51
C LEU A 125 10.75 -3.14 -25.31
N GLU A 126 10.87 -2.35 -26.39
CA GLU A 126 10.80 -0.89 -26.32
C GLU A 126 9.43 -0.39 -25.86
N VAL A 127 8.36 -1.00 -26.30
CA VAL A 127 7.00 -0.69 -25.86
C VAL A 127 6.79 -1.14 -24.42
N VAL A 128 7.17 -2.38 -24.10
CA VAL A 128 7.02 -2.98 -22.77
C VAL A 128 7.73 -2.16 -21.69
N GLU A 129 8.94 -1.68 -21.95
CA GLU A 129 9.71 -0.81 -21.06
C GLU A 129 8.88 0.39 -20.54
N ASN A 130 8.11 1.01 -21.42
CA ASN A 130 7.27 2.16 -21.08
C ASN A 130 6.01 1.76 -20.29
N VAL A 131 5.50 0.55 -20.48
CA VAL A 131 4.29 0.04 -19.83
C VAL A 131 4.55 -0.38 -18.37
N LEU A 132 5.76 -0.83 -18.05
CA LEU A 132 6.08 -1.37 -16.72
C LEU A 132 6.01 -0.34 -15.59
N GLY A 133 6.21 0.95 -15.89
CA GLY A 133 6.05 2.04 -14.93
C GLY A 133 7.05 2.04 -13.76
N ASN A 134 8.14 1.27 -13.85
CA ASN A 134 9.22 1.19 -12.88
C ASN A 134 10.56 1.54 -13.53
N VAL A 135 11.14 2.67 -13.14
CA VAL A 135 12.36 3.22 -13.77
C VAL A 135 13.57 2.28 -13.66
N ILE A 136 13.65 1.49 -12.59
CA ILE A 136 14.76 0.54 -12.41
C ILE A 136 14.64 -0.60 -13.40
N VAL A 137 13.43 -1.10 -13.58
CA VAL A 137 13.14 -2.19 -14.53
C VAL A 137 13.33 -1.70 -15.96
N SER A 138 12.84 -0.49 -16.29
CA SER A 138 13.03 0.10 -17.61
C SER A 138 14.51 0.20 -17.98
N LYS A 139 15.33 0.75 -17.09
CA LYS A 139 16.79 0.82 -17.29
C LYS A 139 17.46 -0.55 -17.42
N ALA A 140 16.97 -1.54 -16.68
CA ALA A 140 17.50 -2.90 -16.78
C ALA A 140 17.14 -3.55 -18.11
N LEU A 141 15.94 -3.29 -18.65
CA LEU A 141 15.52 -3.76 -19.97
C LEU A 141 16.29 -3.11 -21.14
N GLU A 142 16.77 -1.86 -20.97
CA GLU A 142 17.68 -1.25 -21.95
C GLU A 142 18.92 -2.13 -22.18
N LYS A 143 19.53 -2.63 -21.10
CA LYS A 143 20.66 -3.54 -21.19
C LYS A 143 20.30 -4.86 -21.85
N VAL A 144 19.14 -5.43 -21.51
CA VAL A 144 18.65 -6.68 -22.18
C VAL A 144 18.51 -6.48 -23.70
N LYS A 145 17.95 -5.33 -24.12
CA LYS A 145 17.83 -5.01 -25.55
C LYS A 145 19.21 -4.94 -26.25
N GLU A 146 20.22 -4.38 -25.56
CA GLU A 146 21.57 -4.33 -26.12
C GLU A 146 22.20 -5.71 -26.25
N ASP A 147 22.01 -6.59 -25.27
CA ASP A 147 22.52 -7.96 -25.31
C ASP A 147 21.84 -8.77 -26.40
N ILE A 148 20.52 -8.62 -26.59
CA ILE A 148 19.77 -9.24 -27.70
C ILE A 148 20.27 -8.73 -29.08
N LYS A 149 20.57 -7.43 -29.22
CA LYS A 149 21.16 -6.86 -30.46
C LYS A 149 22.54 -7.44 -30.77
N ARG A 150 23.26 -7.93 -29.76
CA ARG A 150 24.56 -8.63 -29.92
C ARG A 150 24.42 -10.12 -30.24
N GLY A 151 23.17 -10.63 -30.30
CA GLY A 151 22.88 -12.02 -30.65
C GLY A 151 22.59 -12.94 -29.49
N SER A 152 22.49 -12.42 -28.27
CA SER A 152 22.00 -13.20 -27.11
C SER A 152 20.51 -13.48 -27.27
N GLY A 153 20.04 -14.59 -26.66
CA GLY A 153 18.62 -14.82 -26.46
C GLY A 153 18.01 -13.82 -25.47
N LEU A 154 16.71 -13.93 -25.19
CA LEU A 154 16.01 -13.12 -24.21
C LEU A 154 16.20 -13.66 -22.78
N ALA A 155 16.22 -14.98 -22.61
CA ALA A 155 16.19 -15.63 -21.29
C ALA A 155 17.39 -15.27 -20.43
N GLU A 156 18.62 -15.40 -20.94
CA GLU A 156 19.87 -15.18 -20.19
C GLU A 156 20.02 -13.72 -19.73
N PRO A 157 19.88 -12.68 -20.59
CA PRO A 157 19.96 -11.30 -20.15
C PRO A 157 18.85 -10.92 -19.15
N LEU A 158 17.65 -11.51 -19.29
CA LEU A 158 16.53 -11.25 -18.40
C LEU A 158 16.76 -11.85 -17.01
N GLU A 159 17.36 -13.03 -16.92
CA GLU A 159 17.77 -13.63 -15.64
C GLU A 159 18.83 -12.78 -14.94
N GLY A 160 19.79 -12.26 -15.69
CA GLY A 160 20.85 -11.37 -15.18
C GLY A 160 20.37 -10.10 -14.50
N ILE A 161 19.15 -9.63 -14.78
CA ILE A 161 18.53 -8.49 -14.08
C ILE A 161 18.17 -8.83 -12.64
N GLY A 162 17.79 -10.08 -12.33
CA GLY A 162 17.38 -10.54 -10.98
C GLY A 162 16.08 -9.90 -10.44
N ILE A 163 15.27 -9.25 -11.29
CA ILE A 163 14.01 -8.62 -10.91
C ILE A 163 12.84 -9.58 -11.11
N PHE A 164 12.85 -10.32 -12.21
CA PHE A 164 11.79 -11.25 -12.55
C PHE A 164 11.84 -12.52 -11.69
N PRO A 165 10.69 -13.09 -11.31
CA PRO A 165 10.65 -14.38 -10.65
C PRO A 165 11.27 -15.48 -11.53
N LEU A 166 11.92 -16.48 -10.91
CA LEU A 166 12.60 -17.58 -11.61
C LEU A 166 11.73 -18.27 -12.66
N MET A 167 10.45 -18.46 -12.37
CA MET A 167 9.51 -19.09 -13.29
C MET A 167 9.40 -18.31 -14.61
N VAL A 168 9.45 -16.98 -14.59
CA VAL A 168 9.41 -16.16 -15.82
C VAL A 168 10.61 -16.49 -16.71
N ASN A 169 11.81 -16.51 -16.11
CA ASN A 169 13.05 -16.77 -16.85
C ASN A 169 13.07 -18.19 -17.44
N HIS A 170 12.68 -19.21 -16.66
CA HIS A 170 12.60 -20.58 -17.15
C HIS A 170 11.57 -20.75 -18.28
N MET A 171 10.39 -20.14 -18.13
CA MET A 171 9.36 -20.25 -19.17
C MET A 171 9.77 -19.53 -20.46
N ILE A 172 10.46 -18.38 -20.34
CA ILE A 172 11.01 -17.66 -21.51
C ILE A 172 12.09 -18.51 -22.19
N SER A 173 12.99 -19.18 -21.45
CA SER A 173 13.98 -20.09 -22.01
C SER A 173 13.33 -21.22 -22.82
N ILE A 174 12.30 -21.86 -22.23
CA ILE A 174 11.54 -22.92 -22.93
C ILE A 174 10.85 -22.37 -24.20
N GLY A 175 10.26 -21.18 -24.11
CA GLY A 175 9.60 -20.54 -25.26
C GLY A 175 10.55 -20.16 -26.38
N GLU A 176 11.76 -19.76 -26.00
CA GLU A 176 12.84 -19.40 -26.91
C GLU A 176 13.38 -20.66 -27.66
N GLU A 177 13.68 -21.73 -26.91
CA GLU A 177 14.13 -22.99 -27.44
C GLU A 177 13.07 -23.66 -28.35
N ALA A 178 11.80 -23.55 -27.98
CA ALA A 178 10.68 -24.11 -28.77
C ALA A 178 10.21 -23.22 -29.92
N GLY A 179 10.73 -22.00 -30.08
CA GLY A 179 10.26 -21.03 -31.07
C GLY A 179 8.81 -20.57 -30.85
N SER A 180 8.28 -20.69 -29.63
CA SER A 180 6.88 -20.39 -29.28
C SER A 180 6.78 -19.40 -28.12
N LEU A 181 7.65 -18.38 -28.13
CA LEU A 181 7.78 -17.39 -27.08
C LEU A 181 6.47 -16.65 -26.84
N ASP A 182 5.71 -16.30 -27.88
CA ASP A 182 4.42 -15.61 -27.80
C ASP A 182 3.40 -16.37 -26.94
N SER A 183 3.26 -17.69 -27.20
CA SER A 183 2.30 -18.52 -26.46
C SER A 183 2.72 -18.79 -25.02
N ILE A 184 4.02 -18.92 -24.78
CA ILE A 184 4.57 -19.18 -23.44
C ILE A 184 4.44 -17.95 -22.55
N VAL A 185 4.79 -16.76 -23.06
CA VAL A 185 4.66 -15.52 -22.27
C VAL A 185 3.19 -15.18 -21.98
N GLU A 186 2.25 -15.57 -22.84
CA GLU A 186 0.81 -15.43 -22.56
C GLU A 186 0.39 -16.29 -21.35
N LYS A 187 0.83 -17.55 -21.29
CA LYS A 187 0.58 -18.43 -20.14
C LYS A 187 1.22 -17.92 -18.86
N VAL A 188 2.42 -17.35 -18.96
CA VAL A 188 3.10 -16.70 -17.82
C VAL A 188 2.30 -15.50 -17.35
N ALA A 189 1.74 -14.71 -18.28
CA ALA A 189 0.89 -13.57 -17.92
C ALA A 189 -0.35 -14.02 -17.14
N ASP A 190 -1.08 -15.03 -17.65
CA ASP A 190 -2.28 -15.57 -16.98
C ASP A 190 -1.95 -16.07 -15.58
N PHE A 191 -0.86 -16.83 -15.43
CA PHE A 191 -0.43 -17.31 -14.12
C PHE A 191 -0.13 -16.17 -13.14
N TYR A 192 0.58 -15.12 -13.59
CA TYR A 192 0.91 -14.00 -12.68
C TYR A 192 -0.27 -13.05 -12.43
N ASP A 193 -1.24 -12.98 -13.34
CA ASP A 193 -2.50 -12.28 -13.09
C ASP A 193 -3.29 -12.97 -11.95
N ASP A 194 -3.44 -14.29 -12.00
CA ASP A 194 -4.09 -15.10 -10.96
C ASP A 194 -3.34 -14.99 -9.61
N GLU A 195 -2.02 -15.12 -9.64
CA GLU A 195 -1.16 -14.99 -8.47
C GLU A 195 -1.23 -13.60 -7.82
N LEU A 196 -1.39 -12.57 -8.65
CA LEU A 196 -1.55 -11.19 -8.18
C LEU A 196 -2.90 -10.99 -7.50
N ASP A 197 -3.98 -11.49 -8.12
CA ASP A 197 -5.33 -11.41 -7.57
C ASP A 197 -5.45 -12.19 -6.25
N ALA A 198 -4.86 -13.36 -6.16
CA ALA A 198 -4.77 -14.14 -4.93
C ALA A 198 -3.98 -13.38 -3.84
N SER A 199 -2.85 -12.77 -4.21
CA SER A 199 -2.02 -12.00 -3.27
C SER A 199 -2.74 -10.76 -2.76
N ILE A 200 -3.44 -10.02 -3.63
CA ILE A 200 -4.24 -8.85 -3.26
C ILE A 200 -5.39 -9.25 -2.34
N SER A 201 -6.11 -10.32 -2.67
CA SER A 201 -7.20 -10.85 -1.85
C SER A 201 -6.71 -11.23 -0.45
N LYS A 202 -5.58 -11.92 -0.36
CA LYS A 202 -4.94 -12.28 0.91
C LYS A 202 -4.56 -11.04 1.73
N MET A 203 -3.99 -10.01 1.10
CA MET A 203 -3.65 -8.76 1.78
C MET A 203 -4.90 -8.06 2.34
N VAL A 204 -5.99 -8.02 1.57
CA VAL A 204 -7.24 -7.40 2.00
C VAL A 204 -7.86 -8.17 3.17
N THR A 205 -7.87 -9.50 3.12
CA THR A 205 -8.38 -10.35 4.21
C THR A 205 -7.57 -10.17 5.50
N MET A 206 -6.23 -9.97 5.40
CA MET A 206 -5.40 -9.70 6.57
C MET A 206 -5.64 -8.32 7.21
N LEU A 207 -6.17 -7.35 6.45
CA LEU A 207 -6.50 -6.03 7.01
C LEU A 207 -7.68 -6.09 7.98
N GLU A 208 -8.63 -7.02 7.78
CA GLU A 208 -9.83 -7.11 8.61
C GLU A 208 -9.53 -7.37 10.10
N PRO A 209 -8.79 -8.41 10.49
CA PRO A 209 -8.42 -8.64 11.89
C PRO A 209 -7.61 -7.47 12.48
N LEU A 210 -6.71 -6.89 11.69
CA LEU A 210 -5.92 -5.75 12.13
C LEU A 210 -6.80 -4.54 12.45
N MET A 211 -7.79 -4.25 11.60
CA MET A 211 -8.74 -3.16 11.81
C MET A 211 -9.61 -3.39 13.04
N ILE A 212 -10.09 -4.62 13.25
CA ILE A 212 -10.87 -4.98 14.44
C ILE A 212 -10.05 -4.73 15.71
N VAL A 213 -8.80 -5.17 15.74
CA VAL A 213 -7.89 -4.95 16.89
C VAL A 213 -7.65 -3.46 17.14
N VAL A 214 -7.39 -2.69 16.09
CA VAL A 214 -7.18 -1.23 16.21
C VAL A 214 -8.42 -0.53 16.75
N ILE A 215 -9.62 -0.87 16.23
CA ILE A 215 -10.88 -0.30 16.70
C ILE A 215 -11.14 -0.70 18.15
N ALA A 216 -10.95 -1.96 18.51
CA ALA A 216 -11.13 -2.46 19.86
C ALA A 216 -10.19 -1.77 20.87
N LEU A 217 -8.93 -1.56 20.49
CA LEU A 217 -7.97 -0.83 21.33
C LEU A 217 -8.35 0.65 21.51
N MET A 218 -8.82 1.31 20.43
CA MET A 218 -9.26 2.69 20.51
C MET A 218 -10.52 2.85 21.36
N VAL A 219 -11.55 2.09 21.09
CA VAL A 219 -12.82 2.15 21.83
C VAL A 219 -12.61 1.69 23.28
N GLY A 220 -11.90 0.58 23.49
CA GLY A 220 -11.57 0.09 24.83
C GLY A 220 -10.74 1.09 25.63
N GLY A 221 -9.76 1.74 25.01
CA GLY A 221 -8.97 2.82 25.62
C GLY A 221 -9.82 4.02 26.04
N ILE A 222 -10.78 4.43 25.21
CA ILE A 222 -11.73 5.50 25.53
C ILE A 222 -12.58 5.10 26.75
N VAL A 223 -13.15 3.90 26.72
CA VAL A 223 -14.03 3.39 27.81
C VAL A 223 -13.24 3.29 29.12
N ILE A 224 -12.04 2.73 29.10
CA ILE A 224 -11.18 2.64 30.30
C ILE A 224 -10.85 4.04 30.82
N ALA A 225 -10.47 4.98 29.97
CA ALA A 225 -10.15 6.33 30.36
C ALA A 225 -11.36 7.10 30.93
N MET A 226 -12.58 6.73 30.54
CA MET A 226 -13.82 7.27 31.11
C MET A 226 -14.19 6.62 32.45
N ILE A 227 -13.92 5.34 32.66
CA ILE A 227 -14.27 4.61 33.87
C ILE A 227 -13.28 4.89 35.01
N LEU A 228 -11.99 5.08 34.69
CA LEU A 228 -10.93 5.33 35.70
C LEU A 228 -11.24 6.45 36.73
N PRO A 229 -11.80 7.62 36.33
CA PRO A 229 -12.19 8.66 37.29
C PRO A 229 -13.23 8.16 38.30
N VAL A 230 -14.17 7.29 37.87
CA VAL A 230 -15.21 6.72 38.78
C VAL A 230 -14.53 5.94 39.92
N PHE A 231 -13.58 5.09 39.61
CA PHE A 231 -12.84 4.32 40.60
C PHE A 231 -11.93 5.19 41.49
N SER A 232 -11.38 6.29 40.95
CA SER A 232 -10.54 7.19 41.74
C SER A 232 -11.35 7.93 42.83
N MET A 233 -12.61 8.23 42.57
CA MET A 233 -13.51 8.83 43.58
C MET A 233 -13.80 7.88 44.74
N TYR A 234 -14.03 6.58 44.46
CA TYR A 234 -14.24 5.61 45.53
C TYR A 234 -13.00 5.42 46.44
N LYS A 235 -11.78 5.65 45.94
CA LYS A 235 -10.56 5.58 46.71
C LYS A 235 -10.33 6.84 47.58
N GLY A 236 -10.86 7.98 47.17
CA GLY A 236 -10.75 9.24 47.93
C GLY A 236 -11.79 9.41 49.08
N LEU A 237 -12.77 8.49 49.14
CA LEU A 237 -13.79 8.45 50.18
C LEU A 237 -13.43 7.55 51.38
N ARG A 238 -12.25 6.95 51.37
CA ARG A 238 -11.65 6.23 52.50
C ARG A 238 -10.51 7.03 53.08
#